data_b27fc3b8ddd8644f218b3a234099b93f
#
_entry.id   b27fc3b8ddd8644f218b3a234099b93f
#
_cell.length_a   1.000
_cell.length_b   1.000
_cell.length_c   1.000
_cell.angle_alpha   90.00
_cell.angle_beta   90.00
_cell.angle_gamma   90.00
#
_symmetry.space_group_name_H-M   'P 1'
#
loop_
_entity.id
_entity.type
_entity.pdbx_description
1 polymer ?
#
loop_
_entity_poly.entity_id
_entity_poly.type
_entity_poly.pdbx_seq_one_letter_code
_entity_poly.pdbx_strand_id
1 'polypeptide(L)'
;MTPSSIWTDMEAAGGIASDYHGRSLMRHFGDPAGEYQAATMKVAVFDRSHRARLAITGRSPSQMLNGILTGRLPSAPGAAGEGVIGGAATYSTVLTPKGKMLTDLWAISQGDDDAEQLLLDVPVAGVEALIENFKKSLPPRFAAVADVTPDTGMITVVGPESAAVLSRLALGLRVGIDDLTALQEGEWRSA
;
A
#
# COMPACT_ATOMS: atom_id res chain seq x y z
N MET A 1 -3.59 9.23 18.25
CA MET A 1 -2.92 8.69 17.06
C MET A 1 -2.50 9.86 16.18
N THR A 2 -1.30 9.85 15.61
CA THR A 2 -0.80 10.98 14.81
C THR A 2 -1.55 11.02 13.48
N PRO A 3 -2.15 12.15 13.09
CA PRO A 3 -2.72 12.33 11.76
C PRO A 3 -1.64 12.15 10.67
N SER A 4 -2.06 11.94 9.43
CA SER A 4 -1.12 11.90 8.30
C SER A 4 -0.39 13.23 8.13
N SER A 5 0.77 13.21 7.47
CA SER A 5 1.56 14.43 7.24
C SER A 5 0.83 15.50 6.42
N ILE A 6 -0.21 15.10 5.67
CA ILE A 6 -1.04 15.99 4.84
C ILE A 6 -2.37 16.38 5.51
N TRP A 7 -2.57 15.99 6.77
CA TRP A 7 -3.85 16.21 7.48
C TRP A 7 -4.25 17.69 7.55
N THR A 8 -3.31 18.54 7.93
CA THR A 8 -3.56 19.99 8.06
C THR A 8 -3.94 20.61 6.70
N ASP A 9 -3.30 20.17 5.63
CA ASP A 9 -3.61 20.66 4.28
C ASP A 9 -5.00 20.23 3.83
N MET A 10 -5.39 19.01 4.18
CA MET A 10 -6.74 18.50 3.89
C MET A 10 -7.82 19.23 4.70
N GLU A 11 -7.58 19.53 5.98
CA GLU A 11 -8.50 20.36 6.77
C GLU A 11 -8.63 21.76 6.17
N ALA A 12 -7.51 22.39 5.81
CA ALA A 12 -7.51 23.70 5.16
C ALA A 12 -8.24 23.69 3.79
N ALA A 13 -8.24 22.57 3.08
CA ALA A 13 -9.01 22.36 1.86
C ALA A 13 -10.51 22.10 2.09
N GLY A 14 -10.98 22.12 3.34
CA GLY A 14 -12.38 21.90 3.69
C GLY A 14 -12.75 20.44 3.92
N GLY A 15 -11.78 19.60 4.21
CA GLY A 15 -11.99 18.19 4.50
C GLY A 15 -12.84 17.97 5.76
N ILE A 16 -13.81 17.08 5.67
CA ILE A 16 -14.68 16.66 6.76
C ILE A 16 -14.16 15.34 7.30
N ALA A 17 -13.67 15.39 8.54
CA ALA A 17 -13.07 14.23 9.21
C ALA A 17 -14.11 13.18 9.62
N SER A 18 -13.68 11.93 9.65
CA SER A 18 -14.43 10.79 10.16
C SER A 18 -13.49 9.81 10.85
N ASP A 19 -14.05 8.91 11.65
CA ASP A 19 -13.33 7.78 12.23
C ASP A 19 -13.59 6.50 11.44
N TYR A 20 -12.55 5.72 11.23
CA TYR A 20 -12.61 4.40 10.64
C TYR A 20 -11.71 3.43 11.44
N HIS A 21 -12.33 2.60 12.27
CA HIS A 21 -11.64 1.67 13.16
C HIS A 21 -10.55 2.33 14.03
N GLY A 22 -10.88 3.47 14.63
CA GLY A 22 -9.96 4.25 15.47
C GLY A 22 -8.88 5.00 14.69
N ARG A 23 -8.98 5.09 13.37
CA ARG A 23 -8.12 5.90 12.50
C ARG A 23 -8.90 7.07 11.94
N SER A 24 -8.33 8.28 12.07
CA SER A 24 -8.91 9.47 11.44
C SER A 24 -8.65 9.45 9.94
N LEU A 25 -9.68 9.78 9.15
CA LEU A 25 -9.58 9.97 7.71
C LEU A 25 -10.49 11.11 7.26
N MET A 26 -10.22 11.71 6.10
CA MET A 26 -11.14 12.64 5.47
C MET A 26 -12.21 11.87 4.71
N ARG A 27 -13.46 12.15 5.03
CA ARG A 27 -14.62 11.48 4.43
C ARG A 27 -15.00 12.10 3.09
N HIS A 28 -14.98 13.42 3.01
CA HIS A 28 -15.26 14.21 1.81
C HIS A 28 -14.82 15.67 2.03
N PHE A 29 -14.89 16.49 0.97
CA PHE A 29 -14.53 17.92 0.96
C PHE A 29 -15.72 18.82 0.67
N GLY A 30 -16.91 18.43 1.08
CA GLY A 30 -18.14 19.24 1.01
C GLY A 30 -19.10 18.82 -0.09
N ASP A 31 -18.63 18.25 -1.20
CA ASP A 31 -19.46 17.78 -2.31
C ASP A 31 -19.16 16.33 -2.70
N PRO A 32 -19.67 15.33 -1.96
CA PRO A 32 -19.41 13.92 -2.26
C PRO A 32 -19.83 13.48 -3.68
N ALA A 33 -20.87 14.09 -4.24
CA ALA A 33 -21.33 13.75 -5.58
C ALA A 33 -20.37 14.27 -6.66
N GLY A 34 -19.91 15.51 -6.51
CA GLY A 34 -18.89 16.09 -7.39
C GLY A 34 -17.53 15.39 -7.27
N GLU A 35 -17.15 14.98 -6.05
CA GLU A 35 -15.93 14.20 -5.81
C GLU A 35 -15.99 12.83 -6.49
N TYR A 36 -17.12 12.13 -6.40
CA TYR A 36 -17.35 10.88 -7.15
C TYR A 36 -17.29 11.11 -8.68
N GLN A 37 -17.90 12.18 -9.16
CA GLN A 37 -17.85 12.53 -10.59
C GLN A 37 -16.41 12.85 -11.03
N ALA A 38 -15.64 13.57 -10.22
CA ALA A 38 -14.22 13.83 -10.48
C ALA A 38 -13.42 12.52 -10.55
N ALA A 39 -13.63 11.60 -9.60
CA ALA A 39 -12.95 10.30 -9.56
C ALA A 39 -13.23 9.43 -10.79
N THR A 40 -14.43 9.55 -11.38
CA THR A 40 -14.86 8.71 -12.52
C THR A 40 -14.58 9.33 -13.89
N MET A 41 -14.62 10.67 -13.98
CA MET A 41 -14.56 11.38 -15.25
C MET A 41 -13.26 12.19 -15.46
N LYS A 42 -12.50 12.44 -14.40
CA LYS A 42 -11.27 13.23 -14.41
C LYS A 42 -10.19 12.59 -13.54
N VAL A 43 -9.96 13.16 -12.36
CA VAL A 43 -9.02 12.67 -11.36
C VAL A 43 -9.48 13.07 -9.96
N ALA A 44 -9.27 12.18 -9.00
CA ALA A 44 -9.41 12.47 -7.59
C ALA A 44 -8.24 11.89 -6.80
N VAL A 45 -7.94 12.50 -5.66
CA VAL A 45 -6.83 12.12 -4.77
C VAL A 45 -7.40 11.75 -3.41
N PHE A 46 -6.96 10.61 -2.88
CA PHE A 46 -7.38 10.11 -1.58
C PHE A 46 -6.17 9.84 -0.68
N ASP A 47 -6.21 10.35 0.54
CA ASP A 47 -5.30 9.91 1.59
C ASP A 47 -5.73 8.53 2.11
N ARG A 48 -4.88 7.54 1.92
CA ARG A 48 -5.07 6.18 2.42
C ARG A 48 -4.06 5.81 3.51
N SER A 49 -3.41 6.79 4.11
CA SER A 49 -2.41 6.59 5.17
C SER A 49 -2.99 5.91 6.43
N HIS A 50 -4.31 5.84 6.55
CA HIS A 50 -5.00 5.07 7.58
C HIS A 50 -4.81 3.55 7.44
N ARG A 51 -4.48 3.03 6.25
CA ARG A 51 -4.11 1.61 6.08
C ARG A 51 -2.77 1.35 6.77
N ALA A 52 -2.57 0.14 7.25
CA ALA A 52 -1.30 -0.22 7.86
C ALA A 52 -0.29 -0.70 6.82
N ARG A 53 0.96 -0.34 7.03
CA ARG A 53 2.10 -0.82 6.24
C ARG A 53 3.05 -1.56 7.16
N LEU A 54 3.17 -2.87 6.91
CA LEU A 54 4.02 -3.76 7.70
C LEU A 54 5.21 -4.19 6.85
N ALA A 55 6.41 -3.85 7.27
CA ALA A 55 7.64 -4.36 6.66
C ALA A 55 7.98 -5.74 7.23
N ILE A 56 8.24 -6.69 6.34
CA ILE A 56 8.66 -8.04 6.70
C ILE A 56 10.08 -8.24 6.20
N THR A 57 11.01 -8.47 7.12
CA THR A 57 12.44 -8.63 6.86
C THR A 57 12.96 -9.89 7.54
N GLY A 58 14.15 -10.36 7.19
CA GLY A 58 14.78 -11.52 7.82
C GLY A 58 15.52 -12.39 6.81
N ARG A 59 15.79 -13.64 7.17
CA ARG A 59 16.56 -14.55 6.34
C ARG A 59 15.77 -15.18 5.19
N SER A 60 14.45 -15.32 5.36
CA SER A 60 13.59 -16.00 4.39
C SER A 60 12.13 -15.53 4.55
N PRO A 61 11.85 -14.21 4.45
CA PRO A 61 10.52 -13.66 4.68
C PRO A 61 9.50 -14.21 3.69
N SER A 62 9.81 -14.32 2.41
CA SER A 62 8.90 -14.88 1.40
C SER A 62 8.58 -16.34 1.66
N GLN A 63 9.58 -17.15 2.03
CA GLN A 63 9.33 -18.55 2.35
C GLN A 63 8.36 -18.72 3.54
N MET A 64 8.51 -17.86 4.56
CA MET A 64 7.63 -17.89 5.72
C MET A 64 6.21 -17.43 5.38
N LEU A 65 6.08 -16.33 4.63
CA LEU A 65 4.77 -15.80 4.25
C LEU A 65 4.03 -16.69 3.24
N ASN A 66 4.74 -17.40 2.38
CA ASN A 66 4.13 -18.32 1.41
C ASN A 66 3.31 -19.45 2.05
N GLY A 67 3.59 -19.77 3.31
CA GLY A 67 2.80 -20.72 4.11
C GLY A 67 1.57 -20.11 4.80
N ILE A 68 1.43 -18.78 4.78
CA ILE A 68 0.38 -18.04 5.50
C ILE A 68 -0.58 -17.35 4.54
N LEU A 69 -0.05 -16.77 3.46
CA LEU A 69 -0.83 -16.08 2.44
C LEU A 69 -1.46 -17.07 1.45
N THR A 70 -2.66 -16.80 1.01
CA THR A 70 -3.38 -17.65 0.04
C THR A 70 -2.92 -17.43 -1.41
N GLY A 71 -2.41 -16.24 -1.72
CA GLY A 71 -1.87 -15.88 -3.02
C GLY A 71 -0.38 -16.20 -3.15
N ARG A 72 0.12 -16.22 -4.38
CA ARG A 72 1.57 -16.27 -4.63
C ARG A 72 2.20 -14.95 -4.20
N LEU A 73 3.40 -15.04 -3.64
CA LEU A 73 4.18 -13.84 -3.37
C LEU A 73 4.75 -13.24 -4.67
N PRO A 74 4.91 -11.91 -4.73
CA PRO A 74 5.53 -11.27 -5.88
C PRO A 74 7.01 -11.67 -6.00
N SER A 75 7.50 -11.71 -7.23
CA SER A 75 8.92 -11.88 -7.49
C SER A 75 9.73 -10.70 -6.98
N ALA A 76 11.03 -10.88 -6.77
CA ALA A 76 11.95 -9.80 -6.47
C ALA A 76 11.86 -8.69 -7.54
N PRO A 77 11.99 -7.41 -7.15
CA PRO A 77 11.99 -6.31 -8.10
C PRO A 77 13.24 -6.35 -8.99
N GLY A 78 13.14 -5.73 -10.16
CA GLY A 78 14.23 -5.66 -11.12
C GLY A 78 14.30 -4.30 -11.81
N ALA A 79 15.28 -4.13 -12.70
CA ALA A 79 15.42 -2.92 -13.50
C ALA A 79 14.18 -2.75 -14.42
N ALA A 80 13.57 -1.58 -14.37
CA ALA A 80 12.38 -1.21 -15.16
C ALA A 80 12.63 0.03 -16.05
N GLY A 81 13.88 0.47 -16.15
CA GLY A 81 14.33 1.62 -16.90
C GLY A 81 15.65 2.14 -16.36
N GLU A 82 16.19 3.20 -16.94
CA GLU A 82 17.43 3.82 -16.47
C GLU A 82 17.22 4.48 -15.11
N GLY A 83 17.79 3.88 -14.05
CA GLY A 83 17.66 4.35 -12.67
C GLY A 83 16.26 4.16 -12.09
N VAL A 84 15.44 3.29 -12.70
CA VAL A 84 14.10 2.92 -12.21
C VAL A 84 14.07 1.45 -11.85
N ILE A 85 13.62 1.16 -10.65
CA ILE A 85 13.32 -0.20 -10.19
C ILE A 85 11.83 -0.43 -10.31
N GLY A 86 11.43 -1.61 -10.70
CA GLY A 86 10.03 -1.98 -10.80
C GLY A 86 9.78 -3.41 -10.35
N GLY A 87 8.56 -3.67 -9.96
CA GLY A 87 8.14 -4.98 -9.51
C GLY A 87 6.63 -5.13 -9.55
N ALA A 88 6.17 -6.22 -8.99
CA ALA A 88 4.76 -6.52 -8.86
C ALA A 88 4.35 -6.58 -7.38
N ALA A 89 3.11 -6.22 -7.13
CA ALA A 89 2.41 -6.50 -5.89
C ALA A 89 1.36 -7.58 -6.15
N THR A 90 1.08 -8.42 -5.18
CA THR A 90 0.05 -9.45 -5.28
C THR A 90 -1.00 -9.28 -4.19
N TYR A 91 -2.27 -9.37 -4.61
CA TYR A 91 -3.37 -9.41 -3.66
C TYR A 91 -3.50 -10.79 -3.03
N SER A 92 -3.68 -10.83 -1.73
CA SER A 92 -3.77 -12.07 -0.98
C SER A 92 -4.69 -11.94 0.22
N THR A 93 -5.03 -13.08 0.81
CA THR A 93 -5.77 -13.13 2.09
C THR A 93 -4.99 -13.98 3.10
N VAL A 94 -5.26 -13.73 4.37
CA VAL A 94 -4.82 -14.57 5.48
C VAL A 94 -6.03 -15.26 6.09
N LEU A 95 -5.95 -16.56 6.26
CA LEU A 95 -7.03 -17.37 6.80
C LEU A 95 -6.69 -17.94 8.17
N THR A 96 -7.71 -18.15 8.98
CA THR A 96 -7.60 -19.02 10.16
C THR A 96 -7.40 -20.48 9.73
N PRO A 97 -6.95 -21.39 10.65
CA PRO A 97 -6.90 -22.82 10.35
C PRO A 97 -8.24 -23.45 9.97
N LYS A 98 -9.36 -22.77 10.29
CA LYS A 98 -10.73 -23.19 9.92
C LYS A 98 -11.21 -22.58 8.60
N GLY A 99 -10.34 -21.91 7.85
CA GLY A 99 -10.66 -21.30 6.55
C GLY A 99 -11.45 -19.98 6.62
N LYS A 100 -11.57 -19.36 7.79
CA LYS A 100 -12.19 -18.02 7.89
C LYS A 100 -11.14 -16.95 7.59
N MET A 101 -11.49 -15.98 6.76
CA MET A 101 -10.64 -14.83 6.44
C MET A 101 -10.38 -13.99 7.70
N LEU A 102 -9.12 -13.73 8.00
CA LEU A 102 -8.67 -12.77 9.01
C LEU A 102 -8.59 -11.36 8.41
N THR A 103 -7.95 -11.25 7.27
CA THR A 103 -7.81 -10.02 6.50
C THR A 103 -7.41 -10.32 5.07
N ASP A 104 -7.57 -9.34 4.21
CA ASP A 104 -6.92 -9.23 2.91
C ASP A 104 -5.73 -8.26 2.98
N LEU A 105 -4.86 -8.30 2.00
CA LEU A 105 -3.70 -7.43 1.91
C LEU A 105 -3.10 -7.43 0.49
N TRP A 106 -2.29 -6.41 0.22
CA TRP A 106 -1.34 -6.43 -0.88
C TRP A 106 0.05 -6.75 -0.35
N ALA A 107 0.73 -7.70 -0.96
CA ALA A 107 2.13 -8.02 -0.69
C ALA A 107 3.00 -7.45 -1.82
N ILE A 108 3.97 -6.63 -1.47
CA ILE A 108 4.85 -5.90 -2.38
C ILE A 108 6.28 -6.33 -2.07
N SER A 109 7.00 -6.87 -3.05
CA SER A 109 8.43 -7.17 -2.89
C SER A 109 9.24 -5.89 -3.09
N GLN A 110 10.12 -5.57 -2.16
CA GLN A 110 10.92 -4.33 -2.16
C GLN A 110 12.44 -4.58 -2.04
N GLY A 111 12.84 -5.75 -1.59
CA GLY A 111 14.25 -6.11 -1.44
C GLY A 111 14.90 -6.51 -2.76
N ASP A 112 16.22 -6.65 -2.73
CA ASP A 112 17.01 -7.27 -3.77
C ASP A 112 17.30 -8.75 -3.44
N ASP A 113 18.09 -9.42 -4.28
CA ASP A 113 18.45 -10.84 -4.11
C ASP A 113 19.28 -11.09 -2.83
N ASP A 114 19.96 -10.07 -2.29
CA ASP A 114 20.81 -10.18 -1.10
C ASP A 114 20.04 -9.87 0.19
N ALA A 115 18.99 -9.04 0.12
CA ALA A 115 18.21 -8.57 1.27
C ALA A 115 16.70 -8.54 0.94
N GLU A 116 16.09 -9.71 0.95
CA GLU A 116 14.66 -9.85 0.68
C GLU A 116 13.81 -9.08 1.70
N GLN A 117 12.95 -8.20 1.20
CA GLN A 117 12.01 -7.43 2.00
C GLN A 117 10.63 -7.43 1.34
N LEU A 118 9.60 -7.61 2.15
CA LEU A 118 8.21 -7.47 1.71
C LEU A 118 7.54 -6.33 2.48
N LEU A 119 6.77 -5.54 1.78
CA LEU A 119 5.85 -4.57 2.37
C LEU A 119 4.44 -5.11 2.22
N LEU A 120 3.70 -5.17 3.33
CA LEU A 120 2.29 -5.55 3.34
C LEU A 120 1.44 -4.30 3.56
N ASP A 121 0.55 -4.01 2.63
CA ASP A 121 -0.49 -2.99 2.79
C ASP A 121 -1.78 -3.65 3.27
N VAL A 122 -2.20 -3.35 4.49
CA VAL A 122 -3.24 -4.06 5.23
C VAL A 122 -4.37 -3.11 5.63
N PRO A 123 -5.65 -3.48 5.44
CA PRO A 123 -6.77 -2.74 6.03
C PRO A 123 -6.65 -2.65 7.55
N VAL A 124 -6.86 -1.46 8.12
CA VAL A 124 -6.71 -1.25 9.58
C VAL A 124 -7.54 -2.23 10.42
N ALA A 125 -8.72 -2.61 9.93
CA ALA A 125 -9.61 -3.56 10.62
C ALA A 125 -9.00 -4.96 10.82
N GLY A 126 -8.04 -5.34 9.97
CA GLY A 126 -7.40 -6.66 9.99
C GLY A 126 -6.04 -6.71 10.67
N VAL A 127 -5.45 -5.56 11.00
CA VAL A 127 -4.06 -5.46 11.46
C VAL A 127 -3.81 -6.22 12.76
N GLU A 128 -4.67 -6.03 13.76
CA GLU A 128 -4.50 -6.66 15.07
C GLU A 128 -4.52 -8.20 14.96
N ALA A 129 -5.51 -8.72 14.25
CA ALA A 129 -5.66 -10.16 14.02
C ALA A 129 -4.47 -10.73 13.22
N LEU A 130 -3.97 -9.97 12.24
CA LEU A 130 -2.80 -10.36 11.44
C LEU A 130 -1.53 -10.41 12.29
N ILE A 131 -1.27 -9.37 13.10
CA ILE A 131 -0.10 -9.33 13.99
C ILE A 131 -0.14 -10.49 15.01
N GLU A 132 -1.31 -10.78 15.58
CA GLU A 132 -1.47 -11.93 16.48
C GLU A 132 -1.26 -13.28 15.78
N ASN A 133 -1.67 -13.40 14.51
CA ASN A 133 -1.36 -14.58 13.70
C ASN A 133 0.14 -14.71 13.45
N PHE A 134 0.79 -13.61 13.05
CA PHE A 134 2.24 -13.58 12.79
C PHE A 134 3.08 -13.92 14.02
N LYS A 135 2.73 -13.41 15.20
CA LYS A 135 3.41 -13.78 16.46
C LYS A 135 3.42 -15.29 16.71
N LYS A 136 2.41 -16.01 16.24
CA LYS A 136 2.27 -17.45 16.40
C LYS A 136 2.93 -18.25 15.28
N SER A 137 2.96 -17.69 14.07
CA SER A 137 3.29 -18.41 12.83
C SER A 137 4.65 -18.04 12.26
N LEU A 138 5.18 -16.85 12.58
CA LEU A 138 6.46 -16.37 12.06
C LEU A 138 7.54 -16.43 13.14
N PRO A 139 8.53 -17.33 13.01
CA PRO A 139 9.70 -17.29 13.87
C PRO A 139 10.54 -16.02 13.58
N PRO A 140 10.80 -15.13 14.56
CA PRO A 140 11.45 -13.83 14.33
C PRO A 140 12.84 -13.91 13.67
N ARG A 141 13.50 -15.05 13.80
CA ARG A 141 14.79 -15.32 13.16
C ARG A 141 14.71 -15.39 11.63
N PHE A 142 13.58 -15.82 11.10
CA PHE A 142 13.37 -16.03 9.67
C PHE A 142 12.56 -14.91 9.05
N ALA A 143 11.59 -14.34 9.78
CA ALA A 143 10.78 -13.22 9.35
C ALA A 143 10.42 -12.34 10.55
N ALA A 144 10.89 -11.12 10.56
CA ALA A 144 10.55 -10.09 11.54
C ALA A 144 9.53 -9.13 10.94
N VAL A 145 8.59 -8.66 11.76
CA VAL A 145 7.52 -7.74 11.37
C VAL A 145 7.75 -6.40 12.04
N ALA A 146 7.79 -5.33 11.26
CA ALA A 146 7.84 -3.97 11.76
C ALA A 146 6.65 -3.15 11.20
N ASP A 147 5.97 -2.41 12.06
CA ASP A 147 4.95 -1.44 11.63
C ASP A 147 5.64 -0.14 11.18
N VAL A 148 5.65 0.10 9.88
CA VAL A 148 6.22 1.28 9.24
C VAL A 148 5.13 2.30 8.84
N THR A 149 3.92 2.11 9.31
CA THR A 149 2.80 3.03 9.06
C THR A 149 3.11 4.47 9.49
N PRO A 150 3.74 4.72 10.66
CA PRO A 150 4.04 6.08 11.11
C PRO A 150 5.06 6.81 10.23
N ASP A 151 5.94 6.05 9.58
CA ASP A 151 7.07 6.58 8.81
C ASP A 151 6.76 6.76 7.32
N THR A 152 5.56 6.37 6.89
CA THR A 152 5.14 6.34 5.48
C THR A 152 3.78 7.00 5.28
N GLY A 153 3.56 7.60 4.12
CA GLY A 153 2.26 8.05 3.64
C GLY A 153 1.75 7.18 2.48
N MET A 154 0.44 7.13 2.31
CA MET A 154 -0.18 6.46 1.17
C MET A 154 -1.22 7.36 0.53
N ILE A 155 -1.01 7.70 -0.73
CA ILE A 155 -1.94 8.50 -1.52
C ILE A 155 -2.40 7.64 -2.70
N THR A 156 -3.70 7.65 -2.95
CA THR A 156 -4.29 7.01 -4.13
C THR A 156 -4.79 8.10 -5.07
N VAL A 157 -4.38 8.01 -6.31
CA VAL A 157 -4.87 8.88 -7.41
C VAL A 157 -5.69 8.02 -8.34
N VAL A 158 -6.95 8.39 -8.56
CA VAL A 158 -7.90 7.62 -9.38
C VAL A 158 -8.53 8.48 -10.45
N GLY A 159 -8.93 7.85 -11.54
CA GLY A 159 -9.62 8.46 -12.67
C GLY A 159 -8.81 8.47 -13.95
N PRO A 160 -9.44 8.74 -15.10
CA PRO A 160 -8.81 8.63 -16.42
C PRO A 160 -7.61 9.58 -16.62
N GLU A 161 -7.50 10.67 -15.87
CA GLU A 161 -6.40 11.62 -15.96
C GLU A 161 -5.26 11.35 -14.95
N SER A 162 -5.30 10.25 -14.19
CA SER A 162 -4.33 9.95 -13.12
C SER A 162 -2.88 9.93 -13.62
N ALA A 163 -2.58 9.24 -14.71
CA ALA A 163 -1.24 9.17 -15.27
C ALA A 163 -0.71 10.56 -15.70
N ALA A 164 -1.58 11.39 -16.30
CA ALA A 164 -1.22 12.75 -16.72
C ALA A 164 -0.93 13.67 -15.52
N VAL A 165 -1.64 13.51 -14.40
CA VAL A 165 -1.37 14.27 -13.18
C VAL A 165 -0.09 13.80 -12.54
N LEU A 166 0.10 12.49 -12.36
CA LEU A 166 1.30 11.93 -11.75
C LEU A 166 2.58 12.27 -12.52
N SER A 167 2.54 12.25 -13.86
CA SER A 167 3.70 12.61 -14.69
C SER A 167 4.12 14.08 -14.57
N ARG A 168 3.20 14.98 -14.19
CA ARG A 168 3.49 16.41 -13.96
C ARG A 168 4.01 16.69 -12.55
N LEU A 169 3.69 15.83 -11.60
CA LEU A 169 4.22 15.94 -10.25
C LEU A 169 5.69 15.51 -10.32
N ALA A 170 6.59 16.44 -10.02
CA ALA A 170 8.03 16.16 -9.96
C ALA A 170 8.35 15.30 -8.73
N LEU A 171 7.88 14.06 -8.70
CA LEU A 171 8.04 13.11 -7.59
C LEU A 171 9.46 12.50 -7.52
N GLY A 172 10.41 13.03 -8.30
CA GLY A 172 11.74 12.44 -8.43
C GLY A 172 11.75 11.16 -9.28
N LEU A 173 10.61 10.70 -9.73
CA LEU A 173 10.49 9.51 -10.58
C LEU A 173 10.89 9.86 -12.01
N ARG A 174 11.79 9.07 -12.60
CA ARG A 174 12.14 9.13 -14.03
C ARG A 174 11.16 8.30 -14.86
N VAL A 175 9.86 8.52 -14.63
CA VAL A 175 8.78 7.74 -15.25
C VAL A 175 7.88 8.69 -16.03
N GLY A 176 7.76 8.46 -17.32
CA GLY A 176 6.90 9.25 -18.21
C GLY A 176 5.42 8.87 -18.14
N ILE A 177 4.57 9.64 -18.83
CA ILE A 177 3.14 9.35 -18.90
C ILE A 177 2.85 7.99 -19.56
N ASP A 178 3.62 7.63 -20.57
CA ASP A 178 3.45 6.35 -21.29
C ASP A 178 3.77 5.18 -20.40
N ASP A 179 4.85 5.28 -19.59
CA ASP A 179 5.22 4.25 -18.61
C ASP A 179 4.14 4.08 -17.55
N LEU A 180 3.59 5.20 -17.02
CA LEU A 180 2.50 5.16 -16.03
C LEU A 180 1.21 4.58 -16.62
N THR A 181 0.92 4.88 -17.89
CA THR A 181 -0.28 4.36 -18.57
C THR A 181 -0.14 2.87 -18.91
N ALA A 182 1.08 2.40 -19.13
CA ALA A 182 1.37 1.00 -19.44
C ALA A 182 1.34 0.08 -18.21
N LEU A 183 1.38 0.64 -16.99
CA LEU A 183 1.35 -0.17 -15.75
C LEU A 183 0.08 -1.02 -15.69
N GLN A 184 0.28 -2.29 -15.40
CA GLN A 184 -0.81 -3.22 -15.12
C GLN A 184 -1.17 -3.22 -13.63
N GLU A 185 -2.31 -3.80 -13.28
CA GLU A 185 -2.73 -3.95 -11.89
C GLU A 185 -1.65 -4.67 -11.07
N GLY A 186 -1.28 -4.08 -9.95
CA GLY A 186 -0.24 -4.58 -9.06
C GLY A 186 1.20 -4.24 -9.47
N GLU A 187 1.46 -3.68 -10.63
CA GLU A 187 2.81 -3.21 -10.97
C GLU A 187 3.16 -1.92 -10.25
N TRP A 188 4.44 -1.78 -9.89
CA TRP A 188 4.96 -0.58 -9.24
C TRP A 188 6.32 -0.17 -9.81
N ARG A 189 6.66 1.10 -9.62
CA ARG A 189 7.95 1.70 -9.98
C ARG A 189 8.47 2.53 -8.80
N SER A 190 9.79 2.54 -8.67
CA SER A 190 10.52 3.35 -7.68
C SER A 190 11.78 3.92 -8.33
N ALA A 191 12.21 5.10 -7.91
CA ALA A 191 13.49 5.73 -8.28
C ALA A 191 14.44 5.71 -7.10
#